data_e372aee7ae47c0b7e50e8df4b0d476e2
#
_entry.id   e372aee7ae47c0b7e50e8df4b0d476e2
#
_cell.length_a   1.000
_cell.length_b   1.000
_cell.length_c   1.000
_cell.angle_alpha   90.00
_cell.angle_beta   90.00
_cell.angle_gamma   90.00
#
_symmetry.space_group_name_H-M   'P 1'
#
loop_
_entity.id
_entity.type
_entity.pdbx_description
1 polymer ?
#
loop_
_entity_poly.entity_id
_entity_poly.type
_entity_poly.pdbx_seq_one_letter_code
_entity_poly.pdbx_strand_id
1 'polypeptide(L)'
;MLAMSDVNIEQFFPVFASTGVPVAFLVPTPTGYGKSIMDATGSVRELLKNAMLHDYEVQGQGQEHKVVVKSYFVYPDRMQETEASLYRPVTKKGDPRIWFKDLRSYCNPCNLLALITIE
;
A
#
# COMPACT_ATOMS: atom_id res chain seq x y z
N MET A 1 -4.54 1.93 -7.42
CA MET A 1 -4.54 1.94 -5.95
C MET A 1 -4.14 3.31 -5.45
N LEU A 2 -4.79 3.79 -4.42
CA LEU A 2 -4.48 5.09 -3.80
C LEU A 2 -3.83 4.86 -2.44
N ALA A 3 -2.80 5.64 -2.13
CA ALA A 3 -2.18 5.67 -0.82
C ALA A 3 -2.24 7.11 -0.30
N MET A 4 -2.80 7.28 0.88
CA MET A 4 -2.92 8.57 1.54
C MET A 4 -1.99 8.61 2.73
N SER A 5 -1.23 9.69 2.85
CA SER A 5 -0.29 9.90 3.94
C SER A 5 -0.48 11.31 4.49
N ASP A 6 -1.23 11.43 5.57
CA ASP A 6 -1.51 12.71 6.21
C ASP A 6 -1.75 12.49 7.70
N VAL A 7 -1.33 13.46 8.51
CA VAL A 7 -1.61 13.46 9.94
C VAL A 7 -3.10 13.60 10.24
N ASN A 8 -3.87 14.08 9.28
CA ASN A 8 -5.31 14.27 9.41
C ASN A 8 -6.13 13.10 8.86
N ILE A 9 -5.49 11.97 8.54
CA ILE A 9 -6.19 10.84 7.93
C ILE A 9 -7.37 10.33 8.77
N GLU A 10 -7.31 10.48 10.09
CA GLU A 10 -8.40 10.11 10.99
C GLU A 10 -9.70 10.86 10.69
N GLN A 11 -9.60 12.05 10.12
CA GLN A 11 -10.77 12.84 9.73
C GLN A 11 -11.53 12.20 8.57
N PHE A 12 -10.87 11.34 7.81
CA PHE A 12 -11.48 10.64 6.68
C PHE A 12 -12.15 9.33 7.07
N PHE A 13 -11.92 8.81 8.29
CA PHE A 13 -12.54 7.56 8.72
C PHE A 13 -14.06 7.57 8.57
N PRO A 14 -14.79 8.61 9.01
CA PRO A 14 -16.23 8.64 8.82
C PRO A 14 -16.62 8.65 7.34
N VAL A 15 -15.83 9.31 6.50
CA VAL A 15 -16.09 9.35 5.05
C VAL A 15 -15.93 7.95 4.46
N PHE A 16 -14.85 7.24 4.78
CA PHE A 16 -14.66 5.87 4.29
C PHE A 16 -15.78 4.95 4.78
N ALA A 17 -16.17 5.07 6.05
CA ALA A 17 -17.26 4.27 6.60
C ALA A 17 -18.60 4.57 5.93
N SER A 18 -18.89 5.85 5.67
CA SER A 18 -20.18 6.26 5.10
C SER A 18 -20.32 5.91 3.62
N THR A 19 -19.21 5.89 2.88
CA THR A 19 -19.23 5.55 1.45
C THR A 19 -19.17 4.06 1.20
N GLY A 20 -18.86 3.25 2.21
CA GLY A 20 -18.66 1.82 2.06
C GLY A 20 -17.44 1.44 1.23
N VAL A 21 -16.52 2.37 1.00
CA VAL A 21 -15.29 2.09 0.25
C VAL A 21 -14.34 1.26 1.11
N PRO A 22 -13.91 0.08 0.63
CA PRO A 22 -12.93 -0.71 1.37
C PRO A 22 -11.61 0.04 1.52
N VAL A 23 -11.04 -0.02 2.71
CA VAL A 23 -9.77 0.65 3.02
C VAL A 23 -8.92 -0.26 3.90
N ALA A 24 -7.61 -0.24 3.65
CA ALA A 24 -6.63 -0.88 4.52
C ALA A 24 -5.63 0.17 5.01
N PHE A 25 -5.19 0.04 6.24
CA PHE A 25 -4.25 0.99 6.84
C PHE A 25 -2.89 0.35 7.07
N LEU A 26 -1.85 1.12 6.78
CA LEU A 26 -0.46 0.73 7.02
C LEU A 26 0.28 1.86 7.73
N VAL A 27 1.18 1.49 8.64
CA VAL A 27 2.13 2.43 9.24
C VAL A 27 3.52 1.97 8.83
N PRO A 28 4.28 2.77 8.07
CA PRO A 28 5.65 2.40 7.72
C PRO A 28 6.51 2.28 8.98
N THR A 29 7.20 1.15 9.14
CA THR A 29 8.20 1.02 10.19
C THR A 29 9.43 1.87 9.85
N PRO A 30 10.26 2.26 10.83
CA PRO A 30 11.48 3.01 10.53
C PRO A 30 12.39 2.31 9.51
N THR A 31 12.56 0.99 9.64
CA THR A 31 13.35 0.20 8.69
C THR A 31 12.67 0.11 7.33
N GLY A 32 11.38 -0.17 7.30
CA GLY A 32 10.61 -0.24 6.06
C GLY A 32 10.57 1.10 5.34
N TYR A 33 10.39 2.18 6.08
CA TYR A 33 10.40 3.54 5.52
C TYR A 33 11.74 3.85 4.83
N GLY A 34 12.84 3.49 5.47
CA GLY A 34 14.17 3.71 4.90
C GLY A 34 14.38 3.01 3.55
N LYS A 35 13.67 1.91 3.31
CA LYS A 35 13.75 1.12 2.08
C LYS A 35 12.53 1.31 1.17
N SER A 36 11.56 2.12 1.58
CA SER A 36 10.24 2.26 0.93
C SER A 36 9.47 0.95 0.83
N ILE A 37 9.76 0.00 1.72
CA ILE A 37 9.18 -1.34 1.73
C ILE A 37 8.33 -1.52 2.98
N MET A 38 7.14 -2.09 2.83
CA MET A 38 6.25 -2.42 3.94
C MET A 38 5.77 -3.85 3.82
N ASP A 39 5.46 -4.45 4.96
CA ASP A 39 4.78 -5.73 4.98
C ASP A 39 3.35 -5.55 4.46
N ALA A 40 2.93 -6.40 3.54
CA ALA A 40 1.54 -6.45 3.12
C ALA A 40 0.75 -7.22 4.18
N THR A 41 0.14 -6.49 5.10
CA THR A 41 -0.65 -7.07 6.19
C THR A 41 -1.86 -7.82 5.66
N GLY A 42 -2.52 -8.58 6.53
CA GLY A 42 -3.73 -9.32 6.16
C GLY A 42 -4.80 -8.41 5.55
N SER A 43 -4.99 -7.22 6.10
CA SER A 43 -5.96 -6.25 5.58
C SER A 43 -5.61 -5.76 4.18
N VAL A 44 -4.34 -5.53 3.91
CA VAL A 44 -3.86 -5.11 2.58
C VAL A 44 -4.03 -6.24 1.58
N ARG A 45 -3.65 -7.46 1.96
CA ARG A 45 -3.80 -8.63 1.08
C ARG A 45 -5.26 -8.86 0.71
N GLU A 46 -6.15 -8.76 1.69
CA GLU A 46 -7.58 -8.93 1.47
C GLU A 46 -8.15 -7.82 0.58
N LEU A 47 -7.76 -6.57 0.80
CA LEU A 47 -8.16 -5.45 -0.04
C LEU A 47 -7.81 -5.69 -1.50
N LEU A 48 -6.57 -6.07 -1.77
CA LEU A 48 -6.08 -6.29 -3.13
C LEU A 48 -6.74 -7.50 -3.80
N LYS A 49 -6.96 -8.58 -3.04
CA LYS A 49 -7.62 -9.77 -3.54
C LYS A 49 -9.08 -9.51 -3.90
N ASN A 50 -9.80 -8.82 -3.00
CA ASN A 50 -11.22 -8.50 -3.23
C ASN A 50 -11.41 -7.54 -4.40
N ALA A 51 -10.45 -6.67 -4.66
CA ALA A 51 -10.47 -5.77 -5.81
C ALA A 51 -9.98 -6.43 -7.10
N MET A 52 -9.60 -7.72 -7.05
CA MET A 52 -9.06 -8.47 -8.18
C MET A 52 -7.78 -7.85 -8.75
N LEU A 53 -7.01 -7.14 -7.92
CA LEU A 53 -5.75 -6.53 -8.32
C LEU A 53 -4.56 -7.46 -8.10
N HIS A 54 -4.56 -8.25 -7.02
CA HIS A 54 -3.44 -9.11 -6.70
C HIS A 54 -3.82 -10.18 -5.67
N ASP A 55 -3.26 -11.38 -5.85
CA ASP A 55 -3.39 -12.48 -4.90
C ASP A 55 -2.00 -13.01 -4.56
N TYR A 56 -1.50 -12.67 -3.37
CA TYR A 56 -0.19 -13.13 -2.90
C TYR A 56 -0.13 -14.66 -2.70
N GLU A 57 -1.24 -15.32 -2.45
CA GLU A 57 -1.26 -16.76 -2.20
C GLU A 57 -0.83 -17.57 -3.41
N VAL A 58 -1.08 -17.05 -4.60
CA VAL A 58 -0.70 -17.71 -5.86
C VAL A 58 0.55 -17.12 -6.49
N GLN A 59 1.12 -16.08 -5.87
CA GLN A 59 2.33 -15.44 -6.38
C GLN A 59 3.57 -16.25 -6.01
N GLY A 60 4.46 -16.47 -6.95
CA GLY A 60 5.76 -17.07 -6.71
C GLY A 60 6.71 -16.11 -5.97
N GLN A 61 7.76 -16.67 -5.37
CA GLN A 61 8.81 -15.90 -4.72
C GLN A 61 9.85 -15.45 -5.75
N GLY A 62 10.38 -14.24 -5.57
CA GLY A 62 11.46 -13.71 -6.40
C GLY A 62 11.03 -12.58 -7.33
N GLN A 63 12.02 -11.90 -7.89
CA GLN A 63 11.83 -10.72 -8.73
C GLN A 63 11.04 -11.00 -10.02
N GLU A 64 11.17 -12.20 -10.58
CA GLU A 64 10.48 -12.59 -11.79
C GLU A 64 8.97 -12.65 -11.62
N HIS A 65 8.48 -12.72 -10.39
CA HIS A 65 7.04 -12.79 -10.07
C HIS A 65 6.49 -11.45 -9.56
N LYS A 66 7.30 -10.42 -9.50
CA LYS A 66 6.88 -9.11 -9.04
C LYS A 66 5.79 -8.52 -9.96
N VAL A 67 4.76 -7.95 -9.33
CA VAL A 67 3.68 -7.26 -10.04
C VAL A 67 3.76 -5.78 -9.74
N VAL A 68 3.67 -4.94 -10.76
CA VAL A 68 3.70 -3.49 -10.61
C VAL A 68 2.32 -2.94 -10.93
N VAL A 69 1.77 -2.15 -10.03
CA VAL A 69 0.45 -1.54 -10.15
C VAL A 69 0.59 -0.03 -10.16
N LYS A 70 0.01 0.62 -11.17
CA LYS A 70 -0.05 2.08 -11.23
C LYS A 70 -0.82 2.59 -10.02
N SER A 71 -0.23 3.55 -9.31
CA SER A 71 -0.73 4.02 -8.03
C SER A 71 -0.58 5.53 -7.92
N TYR A 72 -1.17 6.11 -6.89
CA TYR A 72 -1.10 7.54 -6.64
C TYR A 72 -0.96 7.79 -5.15
N PHE A 73 -0.09 8.75 -4.80
CA PHE A 73 -0.13 9.39 -3.49
C PHE A 73 -1.16 10.50 -3.55
N VAL A 74 -2.10 10.51 -2.61
CA VAL A 74 -3.22 11.45 -2.61
C VAL A 74 -3.07 12.43 -1.44
N TYR A 75 -3.12 13.71 -1.78
CA TYR A 75 -3.10 14.82 -0.83
C TYR A 75 -4.39 15.63 -0.99
N PRO A 76 -4.74 16.48 -0.02
CA PRO A 76 -5.95 17.31 -0.14
C PRO A 76 -6.01 18.18 -1.39
N ASP A 77 -4.84 18.60 -1.90
CA ASP A 77 -4.73 19.54 -3.02
C ASP A 77 -4.17 18.95 -4.30
N ARG A 78 -3.73 17.68 -4.28
CA ARG A 78 -3.07 17.07 -5.45
C ARG A 78 -3.00 15.56 -5.36
N MET A 79 -2.70 14.95 -6.49
CA MET A 79 -2.33 13.54 -6.61
C MET A 79 -0.98 13.44 -7.29
N GLN A 80 -0.12 12.56 -6.78
CA GLN A 80 1.18 12.28 -7.38
C GLN A 80 1.23 10.84 -7.85
N GLU A 81 1.49 10.63 -9.13
CA GLU A 81 1.61 9.29 -9.70
C GLU A 81 2.83 8.56 -9.12
N THR A 82 2.67 7.31 -8.83
CA THR A 82 3.72 6.41 -8.38
C THR A 82 3.44 5.00 -8.89
N GLU A 83 4.27 4.06 -8.48
CA GLU A 83 4.08 2.64 -8.74
C GLU A 83 4.16 1.87 -7.43
N ALA A 84 3.25 0.92 -7.27
CA ALA A 84 3.33 -0.05 -6.19
C ALA A 84 3.86 -1.37 -6.75
N SER A 85 4.90 -1.90 -6.13
CA SER A 85 5.44 -3.21 -6.46
C SER A 85 4.97 -4.21 -5.40
N LEU A 86 4.31 -5.27 -5.86
CA LEU A 86 3.73 -6.30 -5.02
C LEU A 86 4.53 -7.58 -5.24
N TYR A 87 5.18 -8.09 -4.20
CA TYR A 87 6.10 -9.21 -4.38
C TYR A 87 6.25 -10.03 -3.11
N ARG A 88 6.80 -11.22 -3.31
CA ARG A 88 7.22 -12.12 -2.23
C ARG A 88 8.71 -12.37 -2.38
N PRO A 89 9.54 -11.98 -1.39
CA PRO A 89 10.99 -12.20 -1.50
C PRO A 89 11.34 -13.69 -1.44
N VAL A 90 12.51 -14.04 -1.94
CA VAL A 90 13.02 -15.42 -1.83
C VAL A 90 13.44 -15.77 -0.41
N THR A 91 13.68 -14.75 0.42
CA THR A 91 14.02 -14.90 1.85
C THR A 91 12.77 -14.75 2.72
N LYS A 92 12.93 -14.95 4.05
CA LYS A 92 11.88 -14.75 5.05
C LYS A 92 10.58 -15.48 4.70
N LYS A 93 10.70 -16.71 4.17
CA LYS A 93 9.57 -17.57 3.78
C LYS A 93 8.63 -16.91 2.75
N GLY A 94 9.11 -15.90 2.04
CA GLY A 94 8.32 -15.22 1.03
C GLY A 94 7.21 -14.35 1.61
N ASP A 95 7.40 -13.75 2.79
CA ASP A 95 6.40 -12.87 3.37
C ASP A 95 5.98 -11.78 2.40
N PRO A 96 4.67 -11.57 2.16
CA PRO A 96 4.19 -10.58 1.20
C PRO A 96 4.66 -9.16 1.53
N ARG A 97 5.09 -8.45 0.50
CA ARG A 97 5.63 -7.10 0.60
C ARG A 97 4.94 -6.15 -0.37
N ILE A 98 4.92 -4.89 0.00
CA ILE A 98 4.48 -3.81 -0.87
C ILE A 98 5.53 -2.69 -0.81
N TRP A 99 5.93 -2.22 -1.99
CA TRP A 99 6.91 -1.15 -2.14
C TRP A 99 6.30 -0.04 -2.99
N PHE A 100 6.32 1.19 -2.45
CA PHE A 100 5.89 2.34 -3.22
C PHE A 100 7.10 3.14 -3.67
N LYS A 101 7.21 3.35 -4.97
CA LYS A 101 8.29 4.16 -5.54
C LYS A 101 8.26 5.56 -4.92
N ASP A 102 9.42 6.02 -4.43
CA ASP A 102 9.61 7.34 -3.84
C ASP A 102 8.77 7.59 -2.57
N LEU A 103 8.40 6.55 -1.84
CA LEU A 103 7.62 6.67 -0.62
C LEU A 103 8.18 7.74 0.34
N ARG A 104 9.51 7.77 0.49
CA ARG A 104 10.20 8.70 1.40
C ARG A 104 10.02 10.17 1.03
N SER A 105 9.72 10.45 -0.23
CA SER A 105 9.47 11.81 -0.71
C SER A 105 8.04 12.27 -0.43
N TYR A 106 7.14 11.35 -0.09
CA TYR A 106 5.71 11.63 0.00
C TYR A 106 5.09 11.35 1.35
N CYS A 107 5.80 10.70 2.27
CA CYS A 107 5.30 10.50 3.63
C CYS A 107 6.44 10.49 4.64
N ASN A 108 6.07 10.67 5.91
CA ASN A 108 6.98 10.60 7.05
C ASN A 108 6.89 9.23 7.74
N PRO A 109 7.91 8.80 8.51
CA PRO A 109 7.95 7.45 9.09
C PRO A 109 6.78 7.09 9.99
N CYS A 110 6.18 8.06 10.65
CA CYS A 110 5.08 7.81 11.60
C CYS A 110 3.70 8.07 11.01
N ASN A 111 3.62 8.31 9.69
CA ASN A 111 2.33 8.53 9.05
C ASN A 111 1.54 7.24 8.94
N LEU A 112 0.23 7.37 9.06
CA LEU A 112 -0.70 6.30 8.73
C LEU A 112 -1.05 6.41 7.25
N LEU A 113 -0.89 5.31 6.52
CA LEU A 113 -1.28 5.23 5.12
C LEU A 113 -2.63 4.54 5.02
N ALA A 114 -3.57 5.16 4.34
CA ALA A 114 -4.82 4.53 3.97
C ALA A 114 -4.73 4.10 2.50
N LEU A 115 -4.92 2.80 2.25
CA LEU A 115 -4.91 2.25 0.90
C LEU A 115 -6.34 1.98 0.48
N ILE A 116 -6.72 2.55 -0.66
CA ILE A 116 -7.99 2.27 -1.31
C ILE A 116 -7.73 1.85 -2.74
N THR A 117 -8.64 1.05 -3.29
CA THR A 117 -8.55 0.62 -4.68
C THR A 117 -9.48 1.45 -5.54
N ILE A 118 -9.04 1.75 -6.75
CA ILE A 118 -9.86 2.44 -7.74
C ILE A 118 -9.87 1.62 -9.03
N GLU A 119 -10.97 1.69 -9.73
CA GLU A 119 -11.11 1.04 -11.04
C GLU A 119 -10.64 1.95 -12.17
#